data_ecd9fae5e0477e1c4aea9ca4f4614141
#
_entry.id   ecd9fae5e0477e1c4aea9ca4f4614141
#
_cell.length_a   1.000
_cell.length_b   1.000
_cell.length_c   1.000
_cell.angle_alpha   90.00
_cell.angle_beta   90.00
_cell.angle_gamma   90.00
#
_symmetry.space_group_name_H-M   'P 1'
#
loop_
_entity.id
_entity.type
_entity.pdbx_description
1 polymer ?
#
loop_
_entity_poly.entity_id
_entity_poly.type
_entity_poly.pdbx_seq_one_letter_code
_entity_poly.pdbx_strand_id
1 'polypeptide(L)'
;QKMPAVAMTDHANLMGAFHFVRDILAHNKSAAAKNKTAIENGEEPTEVPMKPIVGCEFFVCKDHKSKSNKDNGYQIPLIAKNKKGYHNLAKLSSAAYIDGFYYVPRIDKNILLQFKDDVIAFSGGLRGEVGDLILNVGEPQAEEAFLWWKEQFGDDFYVELLRHGLEEENRVNETLLKFCKLHNVKYFAAND
;
A
#
# COMPACT_ATOMS: atom_id res chain seq x y z
N GLN A 1 0.02 -22.19 3.00
CA GLN A 1 1.10 -21.33 3.53
C GLN A 1 0.62 -20.77 4.87
N LYS A 2 1.41 -20.94 5.93
CA LYS A 2 1.06 -20.47 7.28
C LYS A 2 1.45 -18.98 7.43
N MET A 3 0.78 -18.09 6.67
CA MET A 3 1.02 -16.65 6.76
C MET A 3 0.22 -16.04 7.91
N PRO A 4 0.83 -15.20 8.77
CA PRO A 4 0.13 -14.61 9.92
C PRO A 4 -0.77 -13.42 9.53
N ALA A 5 -0.60 -12.87 8.32
CA ALA A 5 -1.38 -11.75 7.82
C ALA A 5 -1.45 -11.79 6.28
N VAL A 6 -2.45 -11.14 5.73
CA VAL A 6 -2.58 -10.88 4.29
C VAL A 6 -3.18 -9.49 4.07
N ALA A 7 -2.68 -8.79 3.07
CA ALA A 7 -3.16 -7.46 2.69
C ALA A 7 -3.96 -7.51 1.39
N MET A 8 -4.89 -6.57 1.26
CA MET A 8 -5.62 -6.29 0.03
C MET A 8 -5.53 -4.79 -0.26
N THR A 9 -5.10 -4.45 -1.47
CA THR A 9 -4.94 -3.08 -1.95
C THR A 9 -5.57 -2.91 -3.33
N ASP A 10 -6.90 -2.92 -3.40
CA ASP A 10 -7.63 -2.70 -4.66
C ASP A 10 -7.30 -1.32 -5.25
N HIS A 11 -7.38 -1.18 -6.58
CA HIS A 11 -7.09 0.08 -7.28
C HIS A 11 -8.18 1.12 -7.02
N ALA A 12 -7.82 2.17 -6.32
CA ALA A 12 -8.61 3.38 -6.04
C ALA A 12 -9.95 3.16 -5.34
N ASN A 13 -10.25 1.97 -4.83
CA ASN A 13 -11.48 1.68 -4.10
C ASN A 13 -11.28 0.66 -2.97
N LEU A 14 -12.33 0.46 -2.16
CA LEU A 14 -12.35 -0.48 -1.03
C LEU A 14 -13.51 -1.48 -1.16
N MET A 15 -13.98 -1.74 -2.38
CA MET A 15 -15.19 -2.55 -2.61
C MET A 15 -15.00 -4.01 -2.20
N GLY A 16 -13.79 -4.55 -2.32
CA GLY A 16 -13.44 -5.90 -1.87
C GLY A 16 -13.30 -6.05 -0.36
N ALA A 17 -13.10 -4.95 0.39
CA ALA A 17 -12.70 -4.97 1.79
C ALA A 17 -13.67 -5.76 2.70
N PHE A 18 -14.98 -5.60 2.52
CA PHE A 18 -15.98 -6.31 3.32
C PHE A 18 -15.88 -7.84 3.15
N HIS A 19 -15.85 -8.30 1.91
CA HIS A 19 -15.76 -9.73 1.62
C HIS A 19 -14.43 -10.31 2.09
N PHE A 20 -13.33 -9.61 1.82
CA PHE A 20 -11.99 -9.99 2.23
C PHE A 20 -11.89 -10.18 3.76
N VAL A 21 -12.32 -9.18 4.54
CA VAL A 21 -12.29 -9.27 6.01
C VAL A 21 -13.22 -10.36 6.53
N ARG A 22 -14.45 -10.46 6.00
CA ARG A 22 -15.42 -11.50 6.37
C ARG A 22 -14.84 -12.90 6.17
N ASP A 23 -14.22 -13.15 5.04
CA ASP A 23 -13.71 -14.47 4.68
C ASP A 23 -12.50 -14.86 5.54
N ILE A 24 -11.63 -13.91 5.89
CA ILE A 24 -10.52 -14.12 6.83
C ILE A 24 -11.05 -14.39 8.25
N LEU A 25 -12.05 -13.64 8.70
CA LEU A 25 -12.64 -13.88 10.02
C LEU A 25 -13.34 -15.25 10.09
N ALA A 26 -13.98 -15.71 9.02
CA ALA A 26 -14.56 -17.05 8.92
C ALA A 26 -13.46 -18.13 8.95
N HIS A 27 -12.34 -17.93 8.23
CA HIS A 27 -11.16 -18.79 8.31
C HIS A 27 -10.63 -18.89 9.74
N ASN A 28 -10.45 -17.75 10.42
CA ASN A 28 -9.95 -17.72 11.79
C ASN A 28 -10.85 -18.44 12.77
N LYS A 29 -12.18 -18.33 12.61
CA LYS A 29 -13.15 -19.08 13.42
C LYS A 29 -13.00 -20.59 13.21
N SER A 30 -12.84 -21.03 11.96
CA SER A 30 -12.60 -22.43 11.62
C SER A 30 -11.27 -22.93 12.18
N ALA A 31 -10.19 -22.14 12.04
CA ALA A 31 -8.87 -22.46 12.58
C ALA A 31 -8.90 -22.62 14.11
N ALA A 32 -9.58 -21.71 14.81
CA ALA A 32 -9.76 -21.81 16.27
C ALA A 32 -10.50 -23.07 16.69
N ALA A 33 -11.57 -23.46 15.97
CA ALA A 33 -12.32 -24.69 16.24
C ALA A 33 -11.46 -25.94 16.04
N LYS A 34 -10.69 -26.01 14.95
CA LYS A 34 -9.77 -27.13 14.68
C LYS A 34 -8.68 -27.23 15.74
N ASN A 35 -8.06 -26.12 16.14
CA ASN A 35 -7.07 -26.11 17.19
C ASN A 35 -7.64 -26.58 18.54
N LYS A 36 -8.85 -26.16 18.85
CA LYS A 36 -9.53 -26.62 20.07
C LYS A 36 -9.72 -28.16 20.06
N THR A 37 -10.21 -28.71 18.96
CA THR A 37 -10.39 -30.16 18.79
C THR A 37 -9.05 -30.91 18.88
N ALA A 38 -7.99 -30.39 18.26
CA ALA A 38 -6.66 -30.99 18.37
C ALA A 38 -6.18 -31.05 19.82
N ILE A 39 -6.32 -29.98 20.57
CA ILE A 39 -5.95 -29.94 22.00
C ILE A 39 -6.76 -30.93 22.82
N GLU A 40 -8.07 -31.02 22.59
CA GLU A 40 -8.96 -31.97 23.27
C GLU A 40 -8.55 -33.44 22.97
N ASN A 41 -7.98 -33.71 21.81
CA ASN A 41 -7.46 -35.01 21.41
C ASN A 41 -6.00 -35.28 21.84
N GLY A 42 -5.35 -34.33 22.53
CA GLY A 42 -3.92 -34.42 22.91
C GLY A 42 -2.95 -34.17 21.76
N GLU A 43 -3.39 -33.53 20.69
CA GLU A 43 -2.60 -33.19 19.52
C GLU A 43 -2.15 -31.73 19.60
N GLU A 44 -1.03 -31.39 18.90
CA GLU A 44 -0.54 -30.01 18.82
C GLU A 44 -1.43 -29.18 17.87
N PRO A 45 -1.81 -27.94 18.26
CA PRO A 45 -2.53 -27.02 17.39
C PRO A 45 -1.66 -26.56 16.23
N THR A 46 -2.12 -26.71 14.99
CA THR A 46 -1.34 -26.41 13.77
C THR A 46 -1.88 -25.27 12.94
N GLU A 47 -3.11 -24.85 13.17
CA GLU A 47 -3.74 -23.78 12.40
C GLU A 47 -3.33 -22.40 12.93
N VAL A 48 -2.95 -21.50 12.01
CA VAL A 48 -2.51 -20.14 12.34
C VAL A 48 -3.64 -19.15 11.98
N PRO A 49 -4.14 -18.35 12.93
CA PRO A 49 -5.06 -17.28 12.60
C PRO A 49 -4.37 -16.24 11.76
N MET A 50 -5.11 -15.63 10.82
CA MET A 50 -4.61 -14.66 9.86
C MET A 50 -5.18 -13.28 10.17
N LYS A 51 -4.33 -12.24 10.12
CA LYS A 51 -4.75 -10.85 10.26
C LYS A 51 -5.09 -10.25 8.90
N PRO A 52 -6.32 -9.73 8.67
CA PRO A 52 -6.63 -8.96 7.48
C PRO A 52 -6.01 -7.57 7.58
N ILE A 53 -5.36 -7.12 6.51
CA ILE A 53 -4.83 -5.76 6.35
C ILE A 53 -5.55 -5.14 5.17
N VAL A 54 -6.26 -4.03 5.41
CA VAL A 54 -7.04 -3.34 4.38
C VAL A 54 -6.29 -2.10 3.91
N GLY A 55 -6.14 -1.99 2.60
CA GLY A 55 -5.54 -0.87 1.93
C GLY A 55 -6.21 -0.55 0.62
N CYS A 56 -5.62 0.38 -0.10
CA CYS A 56 -6.05 0.82 -1.42
C CYS A 56 -4.83 1.36 -2.17
N GLU A 57 -4.67 1.00 -3.43
CA GLU A 57 -3.65 1.58 -4.29
C GLU A 57 -4.21 2.78 -5.04
N PHE A 58 -3.74 3.98 -4.73
CA PHE A 58 -4.23 5.21 -5.32
C PHE A 58 -3.39 5.67 -6.51
N PHE A 59 -4.05 6.30 -7.47
CA PHE A 59 -3.41 7.06 -8.54
C PHE A 59 -3.19 8.51 -8.08
N VAL A 60 -1.95 8.85 -7.74
CA VAL A 60 -1.57 10.15 -7.19
C VAL A 60 -1.02 11.02 -8.32
N CYS A 61 -1.83 11.94 -8.83
CA CYS A 61 -1.49 12.85 -9.91
C CYS A 61 -1.06 14.24 -9.39
N LYS A 62 -0.69 15.13 -10.29
CA LYS A 62 -0.27 16.48 -9.96
C LYS A 62 -1.43 17.35 -9.44
N ASP A 63 -2.58 17.28 -10.11
CA ASP A 63 -3.82 17.99 -9.75
C ASP A 63 -5.01 17.13 -10.13
N HIS A 64 -5.69 16.55 -9.13
CA HIS A 64 -6.78 15.61 -9.35
C HIS A 64 -8.03 16.25 -9.96
N LYS A 65 -8.18 17.55 -9.85
CA LYS A 65 -9.32 18.30 -10.43
C LYS A 65 -9.09 18.68 -11.89
N SER A 66 -7.83 18.78 -12.32
CA SER A 66 -7.51 19.13 -13.70
C SER A 66 -7.89 17.99 -14.66
N LYS A 67 -8.58 18.34 -15.74
CA LYS A 67 -8.98 17.45 -16.85
C LYS A 67 -8.44 17.93 -18.21
N SER A 68 -7.49 18.87 -18.17
CA SER A 68 -6.90 19.47 -19.39
C SER A 68 -5.90 18.54 -20.07
N ASN A 69 -5.11 17.82 -19.29
CA ASN A 69 -4.09 16.89 -19.79
C ASN A 69 -4.26 15.52 -19.12
N LYS A 70 -3.95 14.46 -19.88
CA LYS A 70 -3.95 13.10 -19.33
C LYS A 70 -2.78 12.95 -18.37
N ASP A 71 -3.10 12.84 -17.09
CA ASP A 71 -2.18 12.54 -16.01
C ASP A 71 -2.84 11.47 -15.14
N ASN A 72 -2.46 10.21 -15.32
CA ASN A 72 -2.98 9.12 -14.52
C ASN A 72 -2.34 9.07 -13.13
N GLY A 73 -1.24 9.80 -12.91
CA GLY A 73 -0.50 9.80 -11.64
C GLY A 73 0.32 8.54 -11.40
N TYR A 74 0.94 8.50 -10.24
CA TYR A 74 1.74 7.38 -9.72
C TYR A 74 0.86 6.44 -8.90
N GLN A 75 1.16 5.14 -8.96
CA GLN A 75 0.46 4.14 -8.15
C GLN A 75 1.11 4.04 -6.77
N ILE A 76 0.36 4.42 -5.75
CA ILE A 76 0.83 4.47 -4.37
C ILE A 76 -0.09 3.62 -3.49
N PRO A 77 0.40 2.48 -2.98
CA PRO A 77 -0.35 1.69 -2.03
C PRO A 77 -0.39 2.37 -0.66
N LEU A 78 -1.58 2.47 -0.09
CA LEU A 78 -1.84 2.97 1.24
C LEU A 78 -2.59 1.92 2.05
N ILE A 79 -2.20 1.68 3.30
CA ILE A 79 -2.91 0.76 4.19
C ILE A 79 -3.38 1.45 5.46
N ALA A 80 -4.53 1.01 5.97
CA ALA A 80 -5.11 1.52 7.20
C ALA A 80 -4.44 0.90 8.44
N LYS A 81 -4.02 1.71 9.39
CA LYS A 81 -3.51 1.26 10.71
C LYS A 81 -4.64 0.80 11.62
N ASN A 82 -5.81 1.41 11.48
CA ASN A 82 -6.98 1.19 12.31
C ASN A 82 -8.26 1.63 11.59
N LYS A 83 -9.40 1.63 12.30
CA LYS A 83 -10.70 2.04 11.76
C LYS A 83 -10.71 3.48 11.25
N LYS A 84 -10.03 4.42 11.91
CA LYS A 84 -9.94 5.81 11.45
C LYS A 84 -9.18 5.89 10.12
N GLY A 85 -8.06 5.17 10.00
CA GLY A 85 -7.32 5.06 8.73
C GLY A 85 -8.18 4.47 7.61
N TYR A 86 -8.96 3.43 7.88
CA TYR A 86 -9.92 2.88 6.91
C TYR A 86 -10.92 3.93 6.43
N HIS A 87 -11.49 4.72 7.34
CA HIS A 87 -12.41 5.81 6.97
C HIS A 87 -11.69 6.90 6.15
N ASN A 88 -10.43 7.18 6.42
CA ASN A 88 -9.62 8.12 5.64
C ASN A 88 -9.37 7.59 4.22
N LEU A 89 -9.04 6.30 4.06
CA LEU A 89 -8.94 5.68 2.73
C LEU A 89 -10.27 5.74 1.96
N ALA A 90 -11.41 5.53 2.64
CA ALA A 90 -12.73 5.65 2.02
C ALA A 90 -13.04 7.08 1.54
N LYS A 91 -12.61 8.11 2.31
CA LYS A 91 -12.73 9.52 1.90
C LYS A 91 -11.86 9.83 0.70
N LEU A 92 -10.61 9.35 0.67
CA LEU A 92 -9.72 9.49 -0.48
C LEU A 92 -10.29 8.81 -1.72
N SER A 93 -10.82 7.58 -1.59
CA SER A 93 -11.49 6.88 -2.69
C SER A 93 -12.71 7.66 -3.20
N SER A 94 -13.54 8.18 -2.31
CA SER A 94 -14.69 9.02 -2.69
C SER A 94 -14.25 10.26 -3.47
N ALA A 95 -13.24 10.98 -2.98
CA ALA A 95 -12.71 12.16 -3.66
C ALA A 95 -12.14 11.80 -5.04
N ALA A 96 -11.45 10.65 -5.16
CA ALA A 96 -10.91 10.18 -6.42
C ALA A 96 -11.99 9.95 -7.50
N TYR A 97 -13.13 9.38 -7.09
CA TYR A 97 -14.24 9.10 -8.03
C TYR A 97 -15.12 10.32 -8.30
N ILE A 98 -15.39 11.16 -7.30
CA ILE A 98 -16.30 12.31 -7.43
C ILE A 98 -15.60 13.48 -8.14
N ASP A 99 -14.42 13.86 -7.66
CA ASP A 99 -13.72 15.06 -8.14
C ASP A 99 -12.59 14.72 -9.12
N GLY A 100 -11.88 13.60 -8.86
CA GLY A 100 -10.62 13.26 -9.51
C GLY A 100 -10.73 12.37 -10.74
N PHE A 101 -11.92 11.88 -11.08
CA PHE A 101 -12.06 10.94 -12.19
C PHE A 101 -11.78 11.59 -13.56
N TYR A 102 -10.69 11.14 -14.18
CA TYR A 102 -10.34 11.46 -15.55
C TYR A 102 -9.44 10.35 -16.10
N TYR A 103 -9.97 9.47 -16.95
CA TYR A 103 -9.46 8.15 -17.36
C TYR A 103 -9.37 7.13 -16.22
N VAL A 104 -8.82 7.52 -15.08
CA VAL A 104 -8.76 6.74 -13.82
C VAL A 104 -9.19 7.62 -12.65
N PRO A 105 -9.67 7.04 -11.53
CA PRO A 105 -9.97 7.82 -10.32
C PRO A 105 -8.67 8.24 -9.64
N ARG A 106 -8.43 9.56 -9.55
CA ARG A 106 -7.16 10.15 -9.10
C ARG A 106 -7.33 10.94 -7.82
N ILE A 107 -6.29 10.95 -7.01
CA ILE A 107 -6.08 11.93 -5.95
C ILE A 107 -4.83 12.75 -6.28
N ASP A 108 -4.57 13.80 -5.52
CA ASP A 108 -3.28 14.49 -5.50
C ASP A 108 -2.71 14.55 -4.07
N LYS A 109 -1.50 15.07 -3.95
CA LYS A 109 -0.83 15.23 -2.66
C LYS A 109 -1.61 16.14 -1.71
N ASN A 110 -2.34 17.13 -2.21
CA ASN A 110 -3.10 18.07 -1.37
C ASN A 110 -4.27 17.36 -0.67
N ILE A 111 -5.06 16.56 -1.39
CA ILE A 111 -6.17 15.81 -0.77
C ILE A 111 -5.63 14.66 0.09
N LEU A 112 -4.52 14.02 -0.32
CA LEU A 112 -3.86 12.99 0.47
C LEU A 112 -3.47 13.52 1.86
N LEU A 113 -2.85 14.69 1.94
CA LEU A 113 -2.43 15.29 3.21
C LEU A 113 -3.59 15.58 4.18
N GLN A 114 -4.81 15.80 3.66
CA GLN A 114 -5.99 16.02 4.50
C GLN A 114 -6.47 14.75 5.20
N PHE A 115 -6.16 13.56 4.65
CA PHE A 115 -6.66 12.27 5.14
C PHE A 115 -5.55 11.24 5.37
N LYS A 116 -4.30 11.67 5.56
CA LYS A 116 -3.15 10.78 5.78
C LYS A 116 -3.06 10.17 7.18
N ASP A 117 -3.80 10.68 8.15
CA ASP A 117 -3.72 10.21 9.53
C ASP A 117 -4.13 8.73 9.65
N ASP A 118 -3.40 7.98 10.46
CA ASP A 118 -3.61 6.54 10.66
C ASP A 118 -3.50 5.69 9.39
N VAL A 119 -2.69 6.16 8.43
CA VAL A 119 -2.42 5.51 7.16
C VAL A 119 -0.93 5.28 7.01
N ILE A 120 -0.55 4.11 6.51
CA ILE A 120 0.82 3.77 6.12
C ILE A 120 0.93 3.90 4.60
N ALA A 121 2.01 4.52 4.11
CA ALA A 121 2.28 4.68 2.68
C ALA A 121 3.46 3.82 2.24
N PHE A 122 3.38 3.28 1.02
CA PHE A 122 4.45 2.54 0.37
C PHE A 122 5.00 3.27 -0.84
N SER A 123 6.21 2.91 -1.27
CA SER A 123 6.89 3.57 -2.40
C SER A 123 6.25 3.32 -3.77
N GLY A 124 5.47 2.24 -3.94
CA GLY A 124 4.72 1.96 -5.18
C GLY A 124 5.53 1.26 -6.28
N GLY A 125 6.65 0.64 -5.96
CA GLY A 125 7.46 -0.12 -6.94
C GLY A 125 7.84 0.71 -8.18
N LEU A 126 7.82 0.09 -9.38
CA LEU A 126 8.15 0.77 -10.64
C LEU A 126 7.15 1.86 -11.04
N ARG A 127 5.89 1.72 -10.63
CA ARG A 127 4.80 2.66 -10.96
C ARG A 127 4.60 3.73 -9.89
N GLY A 128 5.33 3.64 -8.78
CA GLY A 128 5.37 4.67 -7.75
C GLY A 128 6.18 5.88 -8.18
N GLU A 129 5.98 7.01 -7.52
CA GLU A 129 6.67 8.26 -7.86
C GLU A 129 8.19 8.11 -7.83
N VAL A 130 8.73 7.53 -6.78
CA VAL A 130 10.19 7.38 -6.61
C VAL A 130 10.77 6.43 -7.66
N GLY A 131 10.12 5.30 -7.91
CA GLY A 131 10.56 4.32 -8.90
C GLY A 131 10.57 4.89 -10.32
N ASP A 132 9.49 5.57 -10.70
CA ASP A 132 9.40 6.24 -12.01
C ASP A 132 10.48 7.32 -12.18
N LEU A 133 10.73 8.14 -11.17
CA LEU A 133 11.76 9.17 -11.22
C LEU A 133 13.17 8.58 -11.32
N ILE A 134 13.46 7.45 -10.65
CA ILE A 134 14.76 6.75 -10.79
C ILE A 134 14.98 6.32 -12.25
N LEU A 135 13.94 5.82 -12.90
CA LEU A 135 14.05 5.27 -14.25
C LEU A 135 14.07 6.34 -15.33
N ASN A 136 13.26 7.37 -15.21
CA ASN A 136 12.91 8.28 -16.32
C ASN A 136 13.45 9.71 -16.15
N VAL A 137 13.86 10.12 -14.94
CA VAL A 137 14.30 11.49 -14.68
C VAL A 137 15.72 11.52 -14.12
N GLY A 138 15.91 10.97 -12.93
CA GLY A 138 17.22 10.93 -12.30
C GLY A 138 17.14 10.74 -10.78
N GLU A 139 18.26 10.29 -10.22
CA GLU A 139 18.38 9.97 -8.80
C GLU A 139 18.16 11.18 -7.86
N PRO A 140 18.65 12.41 -8.18
CA PRO A 140 18.40 13.57 -7.31
C PRO A 140 16.92 13.92 -7.17
N GLN A 141 16.15 13.87 -8.26
CA GLN A 141 14.71 14.12 -8.24
C GLN A 141 13.94 13.00 -7.52
N ALA A 142 14.38 11.75 -7.71
CA ALA A 142 13.84 10.61 -6.99
C ALA A 142 14.08 10.72 -5.48
N GLU A 143 15.25 11.16 -5.06
CA GLU A 143 15.58 11.37 -3.65
C GLU A 143 14.74 12.50 -3.03
N GLU A 144 14.53 13.60 -3.75
CA GLU A 144 13.65 14.69 -3.31
C GLU A 144 12.21 14.17 -3.07
N ALA A 145 11.66 13.40 -4.01
CA ALA A 145 10.35 12.78 -3.85
C ALA A 145 10.32 11.79 -2.67
N PHE A 146 11.35 10.96 -2.53
CA PHE A 146 11.50 10.02 -1.41
C PHE A 146 11.48 10.74 -0.06
N LEU A 147 12.21 11.86 0.05
CA LEU A 147 12.26 12.68 1.26
C LEU A 147 10.91 13.33 1.56
N TRP A 148 10.18 13.74 0.53
CA TRP A 148 8.81 14.26 0.72
C TRP A 148 7.90 13.20 1.35
N TRP A 149 7.89 11.96 0.84
CA TRP A 149 7.10 10.88 1.41
C TRP A 149 7.50 10.57 2.86
N LYS A 150 8.81 10.50 3.12
CA LYS A 150 9.33 10.31 4.47
C LYS A 150 8.92 11.42 5.42
N GLU A 151 9.01 12.67 5.00
CA GLU A 151 8.60 13.83 5.81
C GLU A 151 7.11 13.80 6.16
N GLN A 152 6.27 13.44 5.19
CA GLN A 152 4.82 13.44 5.39
C GLN A 152 4.31 12.26 6.23
N PHE A 153 4.92 11.08 6.12
CA PHE A 153 4.46 9.86 6.81
C PHE A 153 5.39 9.40 7.94
N GLY A 154 6.60 9.92 8.05
CA GLY A 154 7.54 9.58 9.12
C GLY A 154 7.83 8.07 9.16
N ASP A 155 7.62 7.46 10.33
CA ASP A 155 7.80 6.02 10.54
C ASP A 155 6.73 5.15 9.87
N ASP A 156 5.69 5.75 9.34
CA ASP A 156 4.62 5.10 8.56
C ASP A 156 4.89 5.15 7.03
N PHE A 157 6.07 5.56 6.60
CA PHE A 157 6.54 5.40 5.23
C PHE A 157 7.46 4.18 5.12
N TYR A 158 7.14 3.27 4.19
CA TYR A 158 7.92 2.06 3.92
C TYR A 158 8.24 1.94 2.44
N VAL A 159 9.40 1.37 2.16
CA VAL A 159 9.78 1.01 0.79
C VAL A 159 9.39 -0.45 0.52
N GLU A 160 8.66 -0.68 -0.54
CA GLU A 160 8.40 -2.02 -1.06
C GLU A 160 9.40 -2.39 -2.14
N LEU A 161 9.91 -3.61 -2.08
CA LEU A 161 10.85 -4.18 -3.04
C LEU A 161 10.15 -5.30 -3.80
N LEU A 162 9.96 -5.13 -5.10
CA LEU A 162 9.36 -6.10 -5.99
C LEU A 162 10.43 -6.85 -6.77
N ARG A 163 10.22 -8.15 -7.05
CA ARG A 163 11.14 -9.00 -7.83
C ARG A 163 10.37 -9.94 -8.72
N HIS A 164 10.06 -9.49 -9.92
CA HIS A 164 9.45 -10.31 -11.00
C HIS A 164 10.47 -10.67 -12.09
N GLY A 165 11.77 -10.38 -11.86
CA GLY A 165 12.84 -10.69 -12.81
C GLY A 165 13.07 -9.62 -13.87
N LEU A 166 12.54 -8.41 -13.68
CA LEU A 166 12.75 -7.28 -14.57
C LEU A 166 14.07 -6.54 -14.21
N GLU A 167 14.80 -6.11 -15.23
CA GLU A 167 16.05 -5.35 -15.03
C GLU A 167 15.78 -3.98 -14.37
N GLU A 168 14.68 -3.35 -14.75
CA GLU A 168 14.21 -2.09 -14.17
C GLU A 168 13.97 -2.21 -12.66
N GLU A 169 13.39 -3.33 -12.21
CA GLU A 169 13.19 -3.59 -10.77
C GLU A 169 14.53 -3.65 -10.02
N ASN A 170 15.54 -4.31 -10.59
CA ASN A 170 16.86 -4.39 -9.97
C ASN A 170 17.46 -3.00 -9.78
N ARG A 171 17.43 -2.16 -10.82
CA ARG A 171 17.93 -0.79 -10.78
C ARG A 171 17.18 0.08 -9.76
N VAL A 172 15.85 -0.01 -9.74
CA VAL A 172 15.01 0.72 -8.77
C VAL A 172 15.28 0.23 -7.35
N ASN A 173 15.32 -1.08 -7.13
CA ASN A 173 15.58 -1.66 -5.82
C ASN A 173 16.94 -1.27 -5.24
N GLU A 174 18.01 -1.25 -6.06
CA GLU A 174 19.34 -0.82 -5.61
C GLU A 174 19.32 0.63 -5.11
N THR A 175 18.70 1.54 -5.88
CA THR A 175 18.60 2.95 -5.50
C THR A 175 17.71 3.14 -4.28
N LEU A 176 16.57 2.45 -4.20
CA LEU A 176 15.69 2.51 -3.04
C LEU A 176 16.37 2.00 -1.76
N LEU A 177 17.13 0.91 -1.84
CA LEU A 177 17.91 0.40 -0.70
C LEU A 177 18.99 1.39 -0.24
N LYS A 178 19.65 2.07 -1.19
CA LYS A 178 20.59 3.16 -0.88
C LYS A 178 19.88 4.29 -0.12
N PHE A 179 18.70 4.73 -0.57
CA PHE A 179 17.92 5.76 0.11
C PHE A 179 17.43 5.30 1.50
N CYS A 180 16.98 4.06 1.62
CA CYS A 180 16.59 3.48 2.90
C CYS A 180 17.71 3.51 3.92
N LYS A 181 18.93 3.15 3.52
CA LYS A 181 20.12 3.17 4.37
C LYS A 181 20.50 4.60 4.76
N LEU A 182 20.50 5.52 3.77
CA LEU A 182 20.92 6.91 3.97
C LEU A 182 19.95 7.67 4.87
N HIS A 183 18.64 7.42 4.73
CA HIS A 183 17.57 8.17 5.40
C HIS A 183 16.85 7.38 6.50
N ASN A 184 17.32 6.20 6.85
CA ASN A 184 16.74 5.33 7.89
C ASN A 184 15.25 5.06 7.67
N VAL A 185 14.90 4.55 6.49
CA VAL A 185 13.54 4.11 6.13
C VAL A 185 13.49 2.59 6.08
N LYS A 186 12.43 2.02 6.63
CA LYS A 186 12.19 0.57 6.62
C LYS A 186 11.73 0.10 5.23
N TYR A 187 12.09 -1.12 4.89
CA TYR A 187 11.68 -1.76 3.65
C TYR A 187 11.22 -3.21 3.87
N PHE A 188 10.48 -3.73 2.93
CA PHE A 188 9.99 -5.12 2.94
C PHE A 188 9.87 -5.66 1.52
N ALA A 189 9.85 -6.98 1.39
CA ALA A 189 9.56 -7.63 0.12
C ALA A 189 8.05 -7.67 -0.09
N ALA A 190 7.60 -7.24 -1.26
CA ALA A 190 6.21 -7.31 -1.68
C ALA A 190 6.08 -8.14 -2.95
N ASN A 191 4.84 -8.56 -3.23
CA ASN A 191 4.46 -9.22 -4.48
C ASN A 191 3.19 -8.57 -4.99
N ASP A 192 3.20 -8.17 -6.23
CA ASP A 192 2.07 -7.59 -6.94
C ASP A 192 1.38 -8.65 -7.80
#